data_b6853a9663c755e0fd23bf7896dfb144
#
_entry.id   b6853a9663c755e0fd23bf7896dfb144
#
_cell.length_a   1.000
_cell.length_b   1.000
_cell.length_c   1.000
_cell.angle_alpha   90.00
_cell.angle_beta   90.00
_cell.angle_gamma   90.00
#
_symmetry.space_group_name_H-M   'P 1'
#
loop_
_entity.id
_entity.type
_entity.pdbx_description
1 polymer ?
#
loop_
_entity_poly.entity_id
_entity_poly.type
_entity_poly.pdbx_seq_one_letter_code
_entity_poly.pdbx_strand_id
1 'polypeptide(L)'
;MTEDRARAGFRRVARAAGAPANPRELFRDLSRDADVRFLWGHQDRILERYEEHVGTADVALELPTGTGKTLIGLLIAEWRRQARDERVLYMCPTRQLAHQVGALAQRYGIDAQVCLRPS
;
A
#
# COMPACT_ATOMS: atom_id res chain seq x y z
N MET A 1 1.81 10.42 26.35
CA MET A 1 0.95 9.47 27.05
C MET A 1 1.54 8.08 27.03
N THR A 2 1.77 7.56 28.19
CA THR A 2 2.39 6.24 28.30
C THR A 2 1.51 5.15 27.70
N GLU A 3 0.22 5.25 27.94
CA GLU A 3 -0.73 4.26 27.41
C GLU A 3 -0.79 4.27 25.90
N ASP A 4 -0.78 5.45 25.29
CA ASP A 4 -0.81 5.55 23.84
C ASP A 4 0.44 4.96 23.23
N ARG A 5 1.58 5.19 23.86
CA ARG A 5 2.83 4.65 23.38
C ARG A 5 2.86 3.14 23.49
N ALA A 6 2.40 2.61 24.59
CA ALA A 6 2.32 1.17 24.80
C ALA A 6 1.37 0.54 23.79
N ARG A 7 0.23 1.17 23.57
CA ARG A 7 -0.74 0.70 22.59
C ARG A 7 -0.19 0.71 21.18
N ALA A 8 0.53 1.77 20.81
CA ALA A 8 1.13 1.87 19.50
C ALA A 8 2.16 0.74 19.29
N GLY A 9 2.98 0.47 20.30
CA GLY A 9 3.91 -0.64 20.23
C GLY A 9 3.22 -1.98 20.14
N PHE A 10 2.17 -2.16 20.92
CA PHE A 10 1.41 -3.38 20.92
C PHE A 10 0.74 -3.63 19.56
N ARG A 11 0.16 -2.59 18.95
CA ARG A 11 -0.47 -2.72 17.64
C ARG A 11 0.51 -3.09 16.55
N ARG A 12 1.76 -2.64 16.67
CA ARG A 12 2.79 -3.02 15.70
C ARG A 12 3.17 -4.49 15.84
N VAL A 13 3.11 -5.02 17.03
CA VAL A 13 3.39 -6.42 17.27
C VAL A 13 2.18 -7.27 16.94
N ALA A 14 1.03 -6.90 17.49
CA ALA A 14 -0.21 -7.61 17.29
C ALA A 14 -1.01 -6.87 16.22
N ARG A 15 -1.00 -7.39 15.03
CA ARG A 15 -1.75 -6.81 13.92
C ARG A 15 -3.20 -6.57 14.33
N ALA A 16 -3.79 -5.47 13.85
CA ALA A 16 -5.19 -5.17 14.12
C ALA A 16 -6.07 -6.35 13.72
N ALA A 17 -7.10 -6.61 14.53
CA ALA A 17 -8.02 -7.71 14.26
C ALA A 17 -8.66 -7.49 12.88
N GLY A 18 -8.64 -8.52 12.03
CA GLY A 18 -9.19 -8.46 10.69
C GLY A 18 -8.29 -7.81 9.65
N ALA A 19 -7.13 -7.29 10.05
CA ALA A 19 -6.21 -6.72 9.07
C ALA A 19 -5.61 -7.84 8.22
N PRO A 20 -5.40 -7.58 6.90
CA PRO A 20 -4.83 -8.58 6.02
C PRO A 20 -3.41 -8.96 6.45
N ALA A 21 -3.04 -10.21 6.24
CA ALA A 21 -1.73 -10.70 6.62
C ALA A 21 -0.63 -10.14 5.71
N ASN A 22 -0.96 -9.83 4.47
CA ASN A 22 0.00 -9.38 3.47
C ASN A 22 -0.70 -8.57 2.38
N PRO A 23 0.05 -7.86 1.52
CA PRO A 23 -0.57 -7.04 0.47
C PRO A 23 -1.43 -7.82 -0.52
N ARG A 24 -1.12 -9.08 -0.79
CA ARG A 24 -1.93 -9.89 -1.69
C ARG A 24 -3.30 -10.20 -1.10
N GLU A 25 -3.35 -10.47 0.19
CA GLU A 25 -4.61 -10.64 0.90
C GLU A 25 -5.42 -9.36 0.89
N LEU A 26 -4.77 -8.24 1.11
CA LEU A 26 -5.42 -6.94 1.03
C LEU A 26 -6.11 -6.73 -0.30
N PHE A 27 -5.46 -7.09 -1.40
CA PHE A 27 -6.03 -6.91 -2.73
C PHE A 27 -7.37 -7.63 -2.87
N ARG A 28 -7.48 -8.81 -2.31
CA ARG A 28 -8.76 -9.57 -2.37
C ARG A 28 -9.86 -8.90 -1.56
N ASP A 29 -9.48 -8.21 -0.49
CA ASP A 29 -10.44 -7.62 0.44
C ASP A 29 -10.86 -6.20 0.04
N LEU A 30 -10.16 -5.58 -0.89
CA LEU A 30 -10.46 -4.20 -1.28
C LEU A 30 -11.80 -4.12 -2.01
N SER A 31 -12.61 -3.13 -1.62
CA SER A 31 -13.81 -2.76 -2.36
C SER A 31 -13.37 -1.90 -3.52
N ARG A 32 -13.56 -2.38 -4.73
CA ARG A 32 -13.04 -1.69 -5.90
C ARG A 32 -14.04 -1.67 -7.03
N ASP A 33 -14.04 -0.56 -7.75
CA ASP A 33 -14.84 -0.38 -8.95
C ASP A 33 -14.05 -0.72 -10.20
N ALA A 34 -12.80 -1.07 -10.06
CA ALA A 34 -11.95 -1.41 -11.20
C ALA A 34 -12.27 -2.79 -11.72
N ASP A 35 -12.09 -2.97 -13.03
CA ASP A 35 -12.31 -4.26 -13.67
C ASP A 35 -11.26 -5.29 -13.33
N VAL A 36 -10.17 -4.89 -12.70
CA VAL A 36 -9.09 -5.78 -12.34
C VAL A 36 -9.51 -6.60 -11.13
N ARG A 37 -9.75 -7.88 -11.34
CA ARG A 37 -10.18 -8.79 -10.27
C ARG A 37 -9.05 -9.65 -9.74
N PHE A 38 -8.01 -9.80 -10.51
CA PHE A 38 -6.88 -10.67 -10.18
C PHE A 38 -5.58 -9.94 -10.41
N LEU A 39 -4.61 -10.23 -9.56
CA LEU A 39 -3.24 -9.79 -9.82
C LEU A 39 -2.67 -10.64 -10.97
N TRP A 40 -1.94 -9.99 -11.85
CA TRP A 40 -1.18 -10.72 -12.86
C TRP A 40 -0.08 -11.52 -12.15
N GLY A 41 0.37 -12.59 -12.78
CA GLY A 41 1.36 -13.47 -12.17
C GLY A 41 2.62 -12.74 -11.70
N HIS A 42 3.11 -11.79 -12.50
CA HIS A 42 4.30 -11.04 -12.11
C HIS A 42 4.04 -10.10 -10.94
N GLN A 43 2.82 -9.53 -10.83
CA GLN A 43 2.46 -8.69 -9.70
C GLN A 43 2.38 -9.51 -8.42
N ASP A 44 1.78 -10.67 -8.50
CA ASP A 44 1.67 -11.55 -7.35
C ASP A 44 3.05 -11.99 -6.87
N ARG A 45 3.94 -12.33 -7.79
CA ARG A 45 5.29 -12.74 -7.45
C ARG A 45 6.12 -11.63 -6.81
N ILE A 46 6.00 -10.40 -7.32
CA ILE A 46 6.77 -9.30 -6.72
C ILE A 46 6.26 -8.96 -5.33
N LEU A 47 4.96 -9.04 -5.11
CA LEU A 47 4.42 -8.84 -3.77
C LEU A 47 4.85 -9.94 -2.81
N GLU A 48 4.87 -11.17 -3.28
CA GLU A 48 5.36 -12.27 -2.47
C GLU A 48 6.82 -12.06 -2.06
N ARG A 49 7.65 -11.61 -2.98
CA ARG A 49 9.04 -11.30 -2.67
C ARG A 49 9.15 -10.13 -1.71
N TYR A 50 8.31 -9.12 -1.87
CA TYR A 50 8.30 -8.01 -0.93
C TYR A 50 7.98 -8.48 0.50
N GLU A 51 7.06 -9.42 0.63
CA GLU A 51 6.65 -9.94 1.93
C GLU A 51 7.80 -10.56 2.69
N GLU A 52 8.80 -11.08 2.00
CA GLU A 52 10.01 -11.62 2.62
C GLU A 52 10.92 -10.53 3.18
N HIS A 53 10.71 -9.28 2.77
CA HIS A 53 11.58 -8.16 3.14
C HIS A 53 10.86 -7.05 3.90
N VAL A 54 9.71 -7.34 4.48
CA VAL A 54 8.90 -6.33 5.18
C VAL A 54 9.69 -5.64 6.29
N GLY A 55 10.55 -6.37 6.97
CA GLY A 55 11.36 -5.80 8.04
C GLY A 55 12.61 -5.06 7.59
N THR A 56 12.88 -5.05 6.29
CA THR A 56 14.05 -4.35 5.75
C THR A 56 13.76 -2.86 5.64
N ALA A 57 14.70 -2.01 6.08
CA ALA A 57 14.47 -0.57 6.11
C ALA A 57 14.24 0.03 4.73
N ASP A 58 15.02 -0.41 3.76
CA ASP A 58 14.92 0.10 2.39
C ASP A 58 14.80 -1.05 1.41
N VAL A 59 13.74 -1.05 0.62
CA VAL A 59 13.50 -2.09 -0.38
C VAL A 59 13.25 -1.43 -1.73
N ALA A 60 13.98 -1.86 -2.74
CA ALA A 60 13.76 -1.42 -4.11
C ALA A 60 13.14 -2.57 -4.91
N LEU A 61 12.04 -2.29 -5.58
CA LEU A 61 11.37 -3.26 -6.42
C LEU A 61 11.48 -2.82 -7.87
N GLU A 62 11.92 -3.72 -8.71
CA GLU A 62 12.06 -3.45 -10.13
C GLU A 62 11.00 -4.23 -10.90
N LEU A 63 10.21 -3.49 -11.67
CA LEU A 63 9.17 -4.08 -12.51
C LEU A 63 9.32 -3.56 -13.92
N PRO A 64 9.05 -4.41 -14.91
CA PRO A 64 9.03 -3.94 -16.31
C PRO A 64 7.98 -2.85 -16.52
N THR A 65 8.22 -2.00 -17.51
CA THR A 65 7.29 -0.94 -17.88
C THR A 65 5.93 -1.53 -18.29
N GLY A 66 4.85 -0.87 -17.87
CA GLY A 66 3.51 -1.30 -18.24
C GLY A 66 2.96 -2.46 -17.42
N THR A 67 3.57 -2.77 -16.29
CA THR A 67 3.18 -3.93 -15.48
C THR A 67 2.41 -3.58 -14.21
N GLY A 68 1.83 -2.39 -14.16
CA GLY A 68 1.01 -2.01 -13.01
C GLY A 68 1.79 -1.65 -11.76
N LYS A 69 2.89 -0.92 -11.92
CA LYS A 69 3.73 -0.50 -10.80
C LYS A 69 2.96 0.28 -9.75
N THR A 70 2.04 1.14 -10.19
CA THR A 70 1.28 1.98 -9.28
C THR A 70 0.42 1.13 -8.35
N LEU A 71 -0.23 0.11 -8.89
CA LEU A 71 -1.03 -0.78 -8.08
C LEU A 71 -0.18 -1.47 -7.01
N ILE A 72 0.99 -1.97 -7.39
CA ILE A 72 1.90 -2.62 -6.44
C ILE A 72 2.27 -1.67 -5.32
N GLY A 73 2.66 -0.45 -5.66
CA GLY A 73 3.01 0.56 -4.65
C GLY A 73 1.85 0.91 -3.73
N LEU A 74 0.65 1.05 -4.29
CA LEU A 74 -0.54 1.36 -3.50
C LEU A 74 -0.92 0.21 -2.57
N LEU A 75 -0.81 -1.02 -3.02
CA LEU A 75 -1.10 -2.17 -2.17
C LEU A 75 -0.14 -2.28 -1.00
N ILE A 76 1.15 -2.07 -1.25
CA ILE A 76 2.14 -2.08 -0.19
C ILE A 76 1.85 -0.96 0.82
N ALA A 77 1.58 0.24 0.31
CA ALA A 77 1.31 1.39 1.16
C ALA A 77 0.08 1.17 2.04
N GLU A 78 -1.00 0.71 1.45
CA GLU A 78 -2.24 0.52 2.20
C GLU A 78 -2.12 -0.62 3.19
N TRP A 79 -1.43 -1.70 2.81
CA TRP A 79 -1.21 -2.80 3.74
C TRP A 79 -0.39 -2.34 4.94
N ARG A 80 0.67 -1.55 4.72
CA ARG A 80 1.48 -1.05 5.82
C ARG A 80 0.66 -0.14 6.74
N ARG A 81 -0.22 0.67 6.16
CA ARG A 81 -1.09 1.53 6.95
C ARG A 81 -2.03 0.72 7.83
N GLN A 82 -2.66 -0.30 7.27
CA GLN A 82 -3.64 -1.10 8.00
C GLN A 82 -3.02 -2.08 8.98
N ALA A 83 -2.04 -2.83 8.51
CA ALA A 83 -1.50 -3.94 9.29
C ALA A 83 -0.40 -3.52 10.25
N ARG A 84 0.32 -2.46 9.92
CA ARG A 84 1.47 -2.02 10.71
C ARG A 84 1.27 -0.65 11.37
N ASP A 85 0.11 -0.05 11.18
CA ASP A 85 -0.21 1.26 11.78
C ASP A 85 0.82 2.33 11.40
N GLU A 86 1.26 2.32 10.17
CA GLU A 86 2.26 3.25 9.66
C GLU A 86 1.62 4.35 8.83
N ARG A 87 2.23 5.52 8.83
CA ARG A 87 1.90 6.56 7.88
C ARG A 87 2.72 6.32 6.63
N VAL A 88 2.08 6.41 5.47
CA VAL A 88 2.76 6.14 4.21
C VAL A 88 2.60 7.33 3.28
N LEU A 89 3.69 7.69 2.64
CA LEU A 89 3.73 8.75 1.65
C LEU A 89 4.09 8.16 0.30
N TYR A 90 3.23 8.39 -0.68
CA TYR A 90 3.48 7.98 -2.05
C TYR A 90 3.88 9.22 -2.85
N MET A 91 5.14 9.29 -3.23
CA MET A 91 5.67 10.47 -3.91
C MET A 91 5.58 10.35 -5.41
N CYS A 92 5.13 11.42 -6.05
CA CYS A 92 5.00 11.49 -7.50
C CYS A 92 5.75 12.71 -8.02
N PRO A 93 6.42 12.61 -9.17
CA PRO A 93 7.22 13.72 -9.69
C PRO A 93 6.41 14.89 -10.24
N THR A 94 5.14 14.69 -10.58
CA THR A 94 4.29 15.76 -11.13
C THR A 94 2.93 15.75 -10.47
N ARG A 95 2.25 16.91 -10.51
CA ARG A 95 0.88 17.03 -10.02
C ARG A 95 -0.07 16.11 -10.76
N GLN A 96 0.11 16.01 -12.08
CA GLN A 96 -0.74 15.16 -12.89
C GLN A 96 -0.65 13.70 -12.44
N LEU A 97 0.57 13.22 -12.22
CA LEU A 97 0.76 11.85 -11.73
C LEU A 97 0.19 11.66 -10.34
N ALA A 98 0.33 12.65 -9.46
CA ALA A 98 -0.26 12.57 -8.12
C ALA A 98 -1.78 12.41 -8.20
N HIS A 99 -2.44 13.19 -9.07
CA HIS A 99 -3.89 13.07 -9.26
C HIS A 99 -4.26 11.71 -9.85
N GLN A 100 -3.49 11.21 -10.80
CA GLN A 100 -3.75 9.89 -11.38
C GLN A 100 -3.63 8.78 -10.34
N VAL A 101 -2.60 8.85 -9.50
CA VAL A 101 -2.42 7.86 -8.43
C VAL A 101 -3.55 7.96 -7.42
N GLY A 102 -3.96 9.17 -7.05
CA GLY A 102 -5.09 9.36 -6.14
C GLY A 102 -6.38 8.79 -6.69
N ALA A 103 -6.65 9.02 -7.98
CA ALA A 103 -7.84 8.48 -8.62
C ALA A 103 -7.80 6.94 -8.66
N LEU A 104 -6.64 6.38 -8.94
CA LEU A 104 -6.49 4.93 -8.94
C LEU A 104 -6.69 4.34 -7.55
N ALA A 105 -6.15 4.99 -6.53
CA ALA A 105 -6.36 4.58 -5.15
C ALA A 105 -7.85 4.53 -4.82
N GLN A 106 -8.58 5.56 -5.22
CA GLN A 106 -10.01 5.62 -4.98
C GLN A 106 -10.76 4.47 -5.66
N ARG A 107 -10.37 4.15 -6.89
CA ARG A 107 -10.98 3.03 -7.63
C ARG A 107 -10.77 1.68 -6.94
N TYR A 108 -9.69 1.54 -6.21
CA TYR A 108 -9.40 0.32 -5.45
C TYR A 108 -9.91 0.39 -4.01
N GLY A 109 -10.58 1.46 -3.63
CA GLY A 109 -11.10 1.60 -2.28
C GLY A 109 -10.03 1.92 -1.25
N ILE A 110 -8.91 2.47 -1.68
CA ILE A 110 -7.82 2.86 -0.79
C ILE A 110 -8.02 4.32 -0.40
N ASP A 111 -8.05 4.58 0.90
CA ASP A 111 -8.21 5.93 1.42
C ASP A 111 -6.89 6.69 1.32
N ALA A 112 -6.83 7.65 0.43
CA ALA A 112 -5.63 8.42 0.18
C ALA A 112 -5.99 9.88 -0.04
N GLN A 113 -5.12 10.76 0.42
CA GLN A 113 -5.28 12.20 0.23
C GLN A 113 -4.16 12.72 -0.66
N VAL A 114 -4.53 13.45 -1.70
CA VAL A 114 -3.55 14.07 -2.59
C VAL A 114 -3.09 15.39 -1.97
N CYS A 115 -1.79 15.49 -1.71
CA CYS A 115 -1.19 16.68 -1.14
C CYS A 115 -0.28 17.31 -2.19
N LEU A 116 -0.56 18.56 -2.54
CA LEU A 116 0.20 19.26 -3.55
C LEU A 116 0.92 20.45 -2.93
N ARG A 117 2.13 20.71 -3.42
CA ARG A 117 2.85 21.91 -3.02
C ARG A 117 2.14 23.13 -3.61
N PRO A 118 1.92 24.19 -2.85
CA PRO A 118 1.40 25.43 -3.41
C PRO A 118 2.33 25.97 -4.49
N SER A 119 1.76 26.50 -5.58
CA SER A 119 2.57 27.07 -6.66
C SER A 119 3.02 28.49 -6.33
#